data_d718de75703c981a8370e2ceb3f5f5d2
#
_entry.id   d718de75703c981a8370e2ceb3f5f5d2
#
_cell.length_a   1.000
_cell.length_b   1.000
_cell.length_c   1.000
_cell.angle_alpha   90.00
_cell.angle_beta   90.00
_cell.angle_gamma   90.00
#
_symmetry.space_group_name_H-M   'P 1'
#
loop_
_entity.id
_entity.type
_entity.pdbx_description
1 polymer ?
#
loop_
_entity_poly.entity_id
_entity_poly.type
_entity_poly.pdbx_seq_one_letter_code
_entity_poly.pdbx_strand_id
1 'polypeptide(L)'
;MQKKPRILVVGSFVMDVIATTERVPKSGQTVYGTSFHMAPGGKGANQALQCARLGAHVTMMGCVGDDLFGQKLLEIPRSAGVDVSHVIVRPGVTSGVGHVTLEVKGDTAQNRIVVIPGANRTLTLEEVAWIEGEIASYDMVMLQLEVPLEVNRAVARWAKNAGIPVMLNPAPATDLDDELLSLVTYLTPNEQEASVETGLPLGTEENGLVEADLRKIAAALWAKGVEHVIITLGGSGSAVVSADAIQSIPCVRMNHVADPTAAGDSFVGALAVGLTTGLSQPEALAFASHTAAITVSRMGAMPSLPTLAEVLALLKERDYQGFPLSALDALQ
;
A
#
# COMPACT_ATOMS: atom_id res chain seq x y z
N MET A 1 -19.04 -21.64 -7.78
CA MET A 1 -18.75 -20.41 -7.01
C MET A 1 -17.27 -20.08 -7.20
N GLN A 2 -16.95 -18.89 -7.63
CA GLN A 2 -15.57 -18.42 -7.60
C GLN A 2 -15.08 -18.41 -6.14
N LYS A 3 -13.86 -18.88 -5.90
CA LYS A 3 -13.26 -18.93 -4.55
C LYS A 3 -12.79 -17.52 -4.16
N LYS A 4 -12.97 -17.14 -2.89
CA LYS A 4 -12.37 -15.89 -2.36
C LYS A 4 -10.87 -15.92 -2.54
N PRO A 5 -10.25 -14.86 -3.05
CA PRO A 5 -8.80 -14.80 -3.24
C PRO A 5 -8.06 -14.94 -1.90
N ARG A 6 -6.94 -15.65 -1.93
CA ARG A 6 -6.02 -15.80 -0.80
C ARG A 6 -4.78 -14.95 -1.06
N ILE A 7 -4.54 -13.96 -0.23
CA ILE A 7 -3.45 -13.01 -0.38
C ILE A 7 -2.50 -13.11 0.82
N LEU A 8 -1.22 -13.29 0.54
CA LEU A 8 -0.16 -13.19 1.54
C LEU A 8 0.41 -11.78 1.51
N VAL A 9 0.45 -11.11 2.66
CA VAL A 9 1.12 -9.82 2.81
C VAL A 9 2.31 -10.00 3.74
N VAL A 10 3.52 -9.69 3.28
CA VAL A 10 4.71 -9.65 4.13
C VAL A 10 5.14 -8.19 4.24
N GLY A 11 5.00 -7.61 5.44
CA GLY A 11 5.20 -6.16 5.57
C GLY A 11 5.12 -5.64 6.99
N SER A 12 5.02 -4.34 7.10
CA SER A 12 5.19 -3.56 8.31
C SER A 12 3.92 -3.31 9.10
N PHE A 13 4.14 -3.00 10.37
CA PHE A 13 3.19 -2.40 11.30
C PHE A 13 3.80 -1.12 11.87
N VAL A 14 3.11 0.01 11.80
CA VAL A 14 3.59 1.31 12.30
C VAL A 14 2.48 2.03 13.03
N MET A 15 2.76 2.54 14.23
CA MET A 15 1.87 3.43 14.96
C MET A 15 2.28 4.88 14.70
N ASP A 16 1.46 5.62 13.97
CA ASP A 16 1.66 7.04 13.82
C ASP A 16 1.20 7.79 15.07
N VAL A 17 2.13 8.55 15.64
CA VAL A 17 1.93 9.39 16.83
C VAL A 17 1.98 10.83 16.36
N ILE A 18 0.84 11.50 16.30
CA ILE A 18 0.66 12.78 15.61
C ILE A 18 0.38 13.88 16.62
N ALA A 19 1.29 14.83 16.72
CA ALA A 19 1.14 16.06 17.50
C ALA A 19 0.90 17.25 16.55
N THR A 20 -0.23 17.94 16.71
CA THR A 20 -0.54 19.14 15.93
C THR A 20 -0.09 20.38 16.69
N THR A 21 0.47 21.36 15.99
CA THR A 21 0.91 22.65 16.55
C THR A 21 0.77 23.77 15.52
N GLU A 22 0.67 25.03 15.97
CA GLU A 22 0.68 26.20 15.10
C GLU A 22 2.08 26.52 14.54
N ARG A 23 3.12 26.05 15.24
CA ARG A 23 4.52 26.15 14.77
C ARG A 23 5.37 25.02 15.34
N VAL A 24 6.28 24.51 14.53
CA VAL A 24 7.26 23.54 15.03
C VAL A 24 8.31 24.21 15.93
N PRO A 25 8.82 23.49 16.95
CA PRO A 25 9.88 24.01 17.81
C PRO A 25 11.21 24.11 17.05
N LYS A 26 11.96 25.19 17.28
CA LYS A 26 13.38 25.24 16.90
C LYS A 26 14.23 24.48 17.93
N SER A 27 15.50 24.24 17.62
CA SER A 27 16.44 23.61 18.56
C SER A 27 16.38 24.28 19.92
N GLY A 28 16.20 23.50 20.97
CA GLY A 28 16.11 23.98 22.36
C GLY A 28 14.78 24.65 22.74
N GLN A 29 13.80 24.72 21.85
CA GLN A 29 12.49 25.31 22.16
C GLN A 29 11.46 24.24 22.58
N THR A 30 10.58 24.65 23.49
CA THR A 30 9.32 23.92 23.78
C THR A 30 8.17 24.77 23.23
N VAL A 31 7.22 24.08 22.56
CA VAL A 31 5.97 24.68 22.06
C VAL A 31 4.78 23.86 22.57
N TYR A 32 3.63 24.54 22.72
CA TYR A 32 2.39 23.82 23.02
C TYR A 32 1.79 23.28 21.74
N GLY A 33 1.34 22.00 21.78
CA GLY A 33 0.50 21.41 20.76
C GLY A 33 -0.97 21.79 20.96
N THR A 34 -1.75 21.69 19.90
CA THR A 34 -3.20 21.95 19.89
C THR A 34 -4.02 20.66 19.94
N SER A 35 -3.47 19.56 19.45
CA SER A 35 -4.08 18.24 19.54
C SER A 35 -3.04 17.12 19.48
N PHE A 36 -3.49 15.93 19.89
CA PHE A 36 -2.70 14.70 19.82
C PHE A 36 -3.60 13.53 19.45
N HIS A 37 -3.16 12.68 18.53
CA HIS A 37 -3.83 11.43 18.23
C HIS A 37 -2.85 10.34 17.77
N MET A 38 -3.29 9.11 17.84
CA MET A 38 -2.57 7.94 17.34
C MET A 38 -3.34 7.32 16.20
N ALA A 39 -2.65 7.00 15.12
CA ALA A 39 -3.22 6.35 13.93
C ALA A 39 -2.49 5.01 13.68
N PRO A 40 -3.13 3.88 13.96
CA PRO A 40 -2.59 2.59 13.55
C PRO A 40 -2.46 2.52 12.02
N GLY A 41 -1.33 2.00 11.55
CA GLY A 41 -0.98 1.94 10.14
C GLY A 41 0.21 1.01 9.89
N GLY A 42 1.07 1.42 8.99
CA GLY A 42 2.12 0.63 8.37
C GLY A 42 1.66 0.11 7.01
N LYS A 43 2.50 0.25 5.97
CA LYS A 43 2.11 -0.07 4.59
C LYS A 43 1.59 -1.50 4.46
N GLY A 44 2.31 -2.48 5.03
CA GLY A 44 1.88 -3.87 5.03
C GLY A 44 0.53 -4.07 5.69
N ALA A 45 0.35 -3.56 6.90
CA ALA A 45 -0.88 -3.73 7.66
C ALA A 45 -2.07 -2.98 7.02
N ASN A 46 -1.84 -1.79 6.42
CA ASN A 46 -2.88 -1.07 5.68
C ASN A 46 -3.35 -1.87 4.45
N GLN A 47 -2.41 -2.38 3.65
CA GLN A 47 -2.72 -3.17 2.45
C GLN A 47 -3.42 -4.49 2.80
N ALA A 48 -2.94 -5.20 3.84
CA ALA A 48 -3.58 -6.42 4.34
C ALA A 48 -5.02 -6.16 4.81
N LEU A 49 -5.21 -5.10 5.60
CA LEU A 49 -6.53 -4.70 6.09
C LEU A 49 -7.47 -4.32 4.95
N GLN A 50 -6.97 -3.58 3.94
CA GLN A 50 -7.78 -3.22 2.79
C GLN A 50 -8.23 -4.46 2.00
N CYS A 51 -7.33 -5.40 1.75
CA CYS A 51 -7.68 -6.66 1.08
C CYS A 51 -8.76 -7.43 1.85
N ALA A 52 -8.63 -7.54 3.17
CA ALA A 52 -9.61 -8.24 4.01
C ALA A 52 -10.98 -7.53 4.03
N ARG A 53 -11.00 -6.19 4.14
CA ARG A 53 -12.25 -5.40 4.08
C ARG A 53 -12.97 -5.50 2.73
N LEU A 54 -12.23 -5.82 1.67
CA LEU A 54 -12.79 -6.11 0.35
C LEU A 54 -13.17 -7.57 0.16
N GLY A 55 -13.01 -8.44 1.16
CA GLY A 55 -13.51 -9.80 1.16
C GLY A 55 -12.49 -10.89 0.84
N ALA A 56 -11.22 -10.57 0.65
CA ALA A 56 -10.16 -11.55 0.47
C ALA A 56 -9.83 -12.29 1.78
N HIS A 57 -9.35 -13.53 1.68
CA HIS A 57 -8.68 -14.23 2.77
C HIS A 57 -7.22 -13.76 2.83
N VAL A 58 -6.84 -13.10 3.90
CA VAL A 58 -5.52 -12.48 4.03
C VAL A 58 -4.74 -13.11 5.17
N THR A 59 -3.51 -13.55 4.88
CA THR A 59 -2.50 -13.89 5.88
C THR A 59 -1.46 -12.77 5.90
N MET A 60 -1.20 -12.23 7.10
CA MET A 60 -0.18 -11.19 7.31
C MET A 60 1.02 -11.77 8.04
N MET A 61 2.21 -11.59 7.47
CA MET A 61 3.50 -11.85 8.08
C MET A 61 4.22 -10.54 8.33
N GLY A 62 4.74 -10.36 9.54
CA GLY A 62 5.45 -9.16 9.96
C GLY A 62 5.91 -9.26 11.39
N CYS A 63 6.35 -8.15 11.97
CA CYS A 63 6.84 -8.12 13.33
C CYS A 63 6.36 -6.87 14.08
N VAL A 64 5.92 -7.04 15.31
CA VAL A 64 5.58 -5.95 16.25
C VAL A 64 6.37 -6.13 17.54
N GLY A 65 6.47 -5.09 18.35
CA GLY A 65 7.02 -5.18 19.71
C GLY A 65 6.01 -5.76 20.70
N ASP A 66 6.49 -6.18 21.87
CA ASP A 66 5.67 -6.60 23.01
C ASP A 66 5.14 -5.41 23.84
N ASP A 67 4.84 -4.31 23.17
CA ASP A 67 4.37 -3.05 23.73
C ASP A 67 2.86 -2.80 23.45
N LEU A 68 2.33 -1.69 24.01
CA LEU A 68 0.94 -1.31 23.81
C LEU A 68 0.61 -0.98 22.34
N PHE A 69 1.60 -0.52 21.56
CA PHE A 69 1.40 -0.27 20.14
C PHE A 69 1.26 -1.57 19.38
N GLY A 70 2.11 -2.57 19.65
CA GLY A 70 2.02 -3.90 19.05
C GLY A 70 0.66 -4.54 19.25
N GLN A 71 0.12 -4.47 20.48
CA GLN A 71 -1.22 -4.98 20.79
C GLN A 71 -2.29 -4.30 19.93
N LYS A 72 -2.29 -2.96 19.86
CA LYS A 72 -3.27 -2.20 19.05
C LYS A 72 -3.12 -2.43 17.55
N LEU A 73 -1.88 -2.54 17.05
CA LEU A 73 -1.60 -2.78 15.65
C LEU A 73 -2.08 -4.14 15.17
N LEU A 74 -2.12 -5.15 16.05
CA LEU A 74 -2.66 -6.48 15.75
C LEU A 74 -4.19 -6.58 15.91
N GLU A 75 -4.77 -5.79 16.80
CA GLU A 75 -6.20 -5.84 17.11
C GLU A 75 -7.08 -5.51 15.88
N ILE A 76 -6.75 -4.44 15.17
CA ILE A 76 -7.58 -3.95 14.05
C ILE A 76 -7.58 -4.92 12.86
N PRO A 77 -6.43 -5.37 12.32
CA PRO A 77 -6.42 -6.36 11.25
C PRO A 77 -7.10 -7.67 11.66
N ARG A 78 -6.85 -8.17 12.88
CA ARG A 78 -7.49 -9.37 13.41
C ARG A 78 -9.01 -9.25 13.45
N SER A 79 -9.54 -8.11 13.93
CA SER A 79 -10.98 -7.87 13.99
C SER A 79 -11.65 -7.81 12.62
N ALA A 80 -10.89 -7.48 11.58
CA ALA A 80 -11.33 -7.47 10.19
C ALA A 80 -11.13 -8.81 9.46
N GLY A 81 -10.68 -9.86 10.18
CA GLY A 81 -10.51 -11.20 9.62
C GLY A 81 -9.15 -11.46 8.95
N VAL A 82 -8.16 -10.58 9.13
CA VAL A 82 -6.78 -10.87 8.73
C VAL A 82 -6.20 -11.94 9.66
N ASP A 83 -5.65 -13.00 9.09
CA ASP A 83 -4.86 -13.97 9.85
C ASP A 83 -3.50 -13.36 10.22
N VAL A 84 -3.34 -13.06 11.50
CA VAL A 84 -2.12 -12.51 12.11
C VAL A 84 -1.38 -13.55 12.96
N SER A 85 -1.70 -14.84 12.81
CA SER A 85 -1.10 -15.92 13.63
C SER A 85 0.40 -16.08 13.39
N HIS A 86 0.88 -15.65 12.22
CA HIS A 86 2.30 -15.68 11.85
C HIS A 86 3.06 -14.38 12.20
N VAL A 87 2.37 -13.35 12.73
CA VAL A 87 3.06 -12.11 13.12
C VAL A 87 3.89 -12.37 14.37
N ILE A 88 5.16 -12.01 14.29
CA ILE A 88 6.10 -12.15 15.42
C ILE A 88 5.90 -11.02 16.42
N VAL A 89 5.77 -11.37 17.69
CA VAL A 89 5.83 -10.39 18.79
C VAL A 89 7.23 -10.42 19.37
N ARG A 90 7.99 -9.33 19.20
CA ARG A 90 9.42 -9.27 19.56
C ARG A 90 9.61 -8.72 20.96
N PRO A 91 10.07 -9.55 21.95
CA PRO A 91 10.31 -9.07 23.29
C PRO A 91 11.43 -8.02 23.36
N GLY A 92 11.22 -6.97 24.14
CA GLY A 92 12.21 -5.94 24.40
C GLY A 92 12.56 -5.03 23.22
N VAL A 93 11.79 -5.11 22.13
CA VAL A 93 11.92 -4.23 20.96
C VAL A 93 10.64 -3.45 20.81
N THR A 94 10.73 -2.16 20.52
CA THR A 94 9.54 -1.32 20.28
C THR A 94 8.89 -1.65 18.94
N SER A 95 7.58 -1.55 18.86
CA SER A 95 6.86 -1.55 17.58
C SER A 95 7.32 -0.41 16.69
N GLY A 96 7.05 -0.48 15.39
CA GLY A 96 7.30 0.62 14.46
C GLY A 96 6.50 1.86 14.87
N VAL A 97 7.14 3.04 14.81
CA VAL A 97 6.51 4.33 15.15
C VAL A 97 6.81 5.37 14.08
N GLY A 98 5.77 6.06 13.61
CA GLY A 98 5.87 7.31 12.87
C GLY A 98 5.64 8.47 13.82
N HIS A 99 6.68 9.21 14.19
CA HIS A 99 6.52 10.43 14.98
C HIS A 99 6.26 11.61 14.05
N VAL A 100 5.03 12.11 14.06
CA VAL A 100 4.56 13.14 13.15
C VAL A 100 4.33 14.45 13.92
N THR A 101 5.00 15.51 13.51
CA THR A 101 4.67 16.87 13.92
C THR A 101 3.93 17.55 12.76
N LEU A 102 2.67 17.87 12.97
CA LEU A 102 1.81 18.55 12.00
C LEU A 102 1.73 20.04 12.36
N GLU A 103 2.37 20.88 11.56
CA GLU A 103 2.26 22.33 11.66
C GLU A 103 1.05 22.81 10.87
N VAL A 104 0.08 23.46 11.55
CA VAL A 104 -1.14 23.97 10.93
C VAL A 104 -1.19 25.49 11.10
N LYS A 105 -1.26 26.21 9.97
CA LYS A 105 -1.37 27.70 9.94
C LYS A 105 -2.50 28.08 8.99
N GLY A 106 -3.61 28.51 9.54
CA GLY A 106 -4.80 28.81 8.75
C GLY A 106 -5.19 27.58 7.91
N ASP A 107 -5.23 27.73 6.61
CA ASP A 107 -5.62 26.66 5.67
C ASP A 107 -4.41 25.81 5.17
N THR A 108 -3.21 26.05 5.71
CA THR A 108 -2.01 25.29 5.31
C THR A 108 -1.58 24.31 6.39
N ALA A 109 -1.21 23.09 5.99
CA ALA A 109 -0.65 22.08 6.85
C ALA A 109 0.66 21.54 6.27
N GLN A 110 1.68 21.40 7.16
CA GLN A 110 2.97 20.79 6.81
C GLN A 110 3.34 19.76 7.87
N ASN A 111 3.76 18.59 7.45
CA ASN A 111 4.23 17.56 8.36
C ASN A 111 5.76 17.46 8.40
N ARG A 112 6.27 16.99 9.52
CA ARG A 112 7.65 16.51 9.69
C ARG A 112 7.56 15.16 10.37
N ILE A 113 8.19 14.15 9.75
CA ILE A 113 8.04 12.76 10.17
C ILE A 113 9.41 12.19 10.48
N VAL A 114 9.51 11.55 11.64
CA VAL A 114 10.63 10.69 12.01
C VAL A 114 10.09 9.27 12.11
N VAL A 115 10.59 8.36 11.26
CA VAL A 115 10.19 6.96 11.28
C VAL A 115 11.19 6.17 12.12
N ILE A 116 10.68 5.46 13.10
CA ILE A 116 11.41 4.46 13.89
C ILE A 116 10.90 3.08 13.43
N PRO A 117 11.67 2.31 12.65
CA PRO A 117 11.21 1.02 12.13
C PRO A 117 10.89 -0.01 13.21
N GLY A 118 11.60 0.04 14.34
CA GLY A 118 11.40 -0.88 15.47
C GLY A 118 11.46 -2.34 15.03
N ALA A 119 10.51 -3.14 15.54
CA ALA A 119 10.43 -4.57 15.30
C ALA A 119 10.34 -4.94 13.81
N ASN A 120 9.82 -4.09 12.94
CA ASN A 120 9.72 -4.37 11.50
C ASN A 120 11.08 -4.75 10.87
N ARG A 121 12.18 -4.14 11.32
CA ARG A 121 13.53 -4.42 10.80
C ARG A 121 14.21 -5.64 11.43
N THR A 122 13.56 -6.29 12.37
CA THR A 122 14.12 -7.49 13.07
C THR A 122 13.60 -8.80 12.48
N LEU A 123 12.73 -8.76 11.49
CA LEU A 123 12.20 -9.94 10.82
C LEU A 123 13.34 -10.68 10.10
N THR A 124 13.44 -12.00 10.31
CA THR A 124 14.52 -12.83 9.79
C THR A 124 14.05 -13.82 8.72
N LEU A 125 14.99 -14.35 7.94
CA LEU A 125 14.70 -15.38 6.94
C LEU A 125 14.16 -16.67 7.57
N GLU A 126 14.66 -17.06 8.74
CA GLU A 126 14.20 -18.26 9.45
C GLU A 126 12.71 -18.14 9.84
N GLU A 127 12.30 -16.96 10.30
CA GLU A 127 10.93 -16.71 10.75
C GLU A 127 9.92 -16.71 9.58
N VAL A 128 10.36 -16.42 8.38
CA VAL A 128 9.51 -16.44 7.17
C VAL A 128 9.65 -17.74 6.36
N ALA A 129 10.53 -18.66 6.74
CA ALA A 129 10.83 -19.87 5.95
C ALA A 129 9.62 -20.78 5.72
N TRP A 130 8.62 -20.77 6.61
CA TRP A 130 7.37 -21.52 6.43
C TRP A 130 6.63 -21.13 5.15
N ILE A 131 6.81 -19.88 4.67
CA ILE A 131 6.16 -19.37 3.47
C ILE A 131 6.54 -20.20 2.25
N GLU A 132 7.78 -20.66 2.13
CA GLU A 132 8.24 -21.46 0.99
C GLU A 132 7.38 -22.71 0.78
N GLY A 133 6.99 -23.40 1.86
CA GLY A 133 6.15 -24.59 1.80
C GLY A 133 4.68 -24.31 1.52
N GLU A 134 4.18 -23.12 1.82
CA GLU A 134 2.76 -22.79 1.73
C GLU A 134 2.43 -21.79 0.60
N ILE A 135 3.43 -21.20 -0.05
CA ILE A 135 3.27 -20.10 -0.98
C ILE A 135 2.35 -20.42 -2.16
N ALA A 136 2.35 -21.68 -2.65
CA ALA A 136 1.49 -22.15 -3.72
C ALA A 136 -0.02 -22.16 -3.37
N SER A 137 -0.35 -21.95 -2.09
CA SER A 137 -1.73 -21.86 -1.62
C SER A 137 -2.34 -20.47 -1.77
N TYR A 138 -1.53 -19.46 -2.09
CA TYR A 138 -1.95 -18.07 -2.26
C TYR A 138 -2.14 -17.74 -3.75
N ASP A 139 -2.99 -16.76 -4.02
CA ASP A 139 -3.27 -16.27 -5.36
C ASP A 139 -2.40 -15.03 -5.69
N MET A 140 -1.83 -14.36 -4.68
CA MET A 140 -0.90 -13.23 -4.79
C MET A 140 -0.09 -13.03 -3.52
N VAL A 141 1.14 -12.52 -3.69
CA VAL A 141 2.02 -12.03 -2.61
C VAL A 141 2.17 -10.53 -2.74
N MET A 142 2.01 -9.80 -1.63
CA MET A 142 2.18 -8.35 -1.56
C MET A 142 3.36 -7.99 -0.65
N LEU A 143 4.23 -7.11 -1.12
CA LEU A 143 5.46 -6.67 -0.46
C LEU A 143 5.55 -5.15 -0.46
N GLN A 144 6.26 -4.59 0.55
CA GLN A 144 6.63 -3.18 0.67
C GLN A 144 8.06 -3.10 1.25
N LEU A 145 8.63 -1.88 1.36
CA LEU A 145 10.05 -1.71 1.72
C LEU A 145 10.30 -1.34 3.19
N GLU A 146 9.35 -1.61 4.07
CA GLU A 146 9.47 -1.31 5.51
C GLU A 146 9.96 -2.50 6.36
N VAL A 147 10.23 -3.66 5.73
CA VAL A 147 10.86 -4.84 6.31
C VAL A 147 12.24 -5.08 5.69
N PRO A 148 13.09 -6.01 6.19
CA PRO A 148 14.38 -6.28 5.59
C PRO A 148 14.27 -6.73 4.12
N LEU A 149 15.09 -6.15 3.23
CA LEU A 149 15.07 -6.46 1.79
C LEU A 149 15.39 -7.92 1.49
N GLU A 150 16.22 -8.56 2.30
CA GLU A 150 16.53 -9.98 2.20
C GLU A 150 15.29 -10.86 2.37
N VAL A 151 14.36 -10.47 3.26
CA VAL A 151 13.06 -11.13 3.43
C VAL A 151 12.22 -10.95 2.17
N ASN A 152 12.13 -9.72 1.64
CA ASN A 152 11.41 -9.45 0.41
C ASN A 152 11.95 -10.27 -0.76
N ARG A 153 13.28 -10.35 -0.93
CA ARG A 153 13.91 -11.17 -2.00
C ARG A 153 13.59 -12.65 -1.85
N ALA A 154 13.69 -13.20 -0.64
CA ALA A 154 13.42 -14.61 -0.40
C ALA A 154 11.96 -14.95 -0.74
N VAL A 155 11.01 -14.18 -0.20
CA VAL A 155 9.58 -14.39 -0.44
C VAL A 155 9.22 -14.19 -1.91
N ALA A 156 9.75 -13.16 -2.57
CA ALA A 156 9.53 -12.94 -4.00
C ALA A 156 10.08 -14.09 -4.85
N ARG A 157 11.25 -14.64 -4.50
CA ARG A 157 11.85 -15.78 -5.18
C ARG A 157 11.01 -17.05 -5.01
N TRP A 158 10.52 -17.34 -3.82
CA TRP A 158 9.64 -18.48 -3.57
C TRP A 158 8.32 -18.35 -4.36
N ALA A 159 7.73 -17.13 -4.38
CA ALA A 159 6.53 -16.85 -5.16
C ALA A 159 6.76 -17.07 -6.66
N LYS A 160 7.84 -16.50 -7.23
CA LYS A 160 8.20 -16.67 -8.65
C LYS A 160 8.40 -18.14 -9.01
N ASN A 161 9.09 -18.92 -8.17
CA ASN A 161 9.33 -20.34 -8.37
C ASN A 161 8.03 -21.16 -8.34
N ALA A 162 7.06 -20.74 -7.56
CA ALA A 162 5.73 -21.35 -7.47
C ALA A 162 4.73 -20.84 -8.52
N GLY A 163 5.12 -19.87 -9.35
CA GLY A 163 4.23 -19.24 -10.32
C GLY A 163 3.17 -18.32 -9.70
N ILE A 164 3.40 -17.84 -8.48
CA ILE A 164 2.50 -16.92 -7.76
C ILE A 164 2.92 -15.48 -8.07
N PRO A 165 2.00 -14.61 -8.52
CA PRO A 165 2.33 -13.21 -8.82
C PRO A 165 2.76 -12.44 -7.56
N VAL A 166 3.78 -11.60 -7.73
CA VAL A 166 4.31 -10.69 -6.71
C VAL A 166 3.91 -9.27 -7.03
N MET A 167 3.22 -8.60 -6.13
CA MET A 167 2.95 -7.17 -6.18
C MET A 167 3.86 -6.46 -5.18
N LEU A 168 4.75 -5.60 -5.69
CA LEU A 168 5.64 -4.77 -4.87
C LEU A 168 5.20 -3.31 -4.95
N ASN A 169 4.87 -2.74 -3.79
CA ASN A 169 4.79 -1.30 -3.62
C ASN A 169 6.16 -0.80 -3.13
N PRO A 170 6.97 -0.11 -3.95
CA PRO A 170 8.36 0.25 -3.62
C PRO A 170 8.44 1.46 -2.68
N ALA A 171 7.71 1.41 -1.58
CA ALA A 171 7.57 2.46 -0.59
C ALA A 171 8.08 2.01 0.80
N PRO A 172 8.85 2.86 1.50
CA PRO A 172 9.37 4.17 1.08
C PRO A 172 10.41 4.07 -0.04
N ALA A 173 10.54 5.13 -0.85
CA ALA A 173 11.43 5.18 -1.99
C ALA A 173 12.87 4.77 -1.63
N THR A 174 13.37 3.75 -2.31
CA THR A 174 14.70 3.16 -2.10
C THR A 174 15.16 2.59 -3.43
N ASP A 175 16.41 2.78 -3.78
CA ASP A 175 17.01 2.16 -4.96
C ASP A 175 17.10 0.63 -4.77
N LEU A 176 16.41 -0.12 -5.62
CA LEU A 176 16.32 -1.57 -5.55
C LEU A 176 17.27 -2.21 -6.57
N ASP A 177 17.83 -3.35 -6.19
CA ASP A 177 18.63 -4.14 -7.11
C ASP A 177 17.78 -4.85 -8.17
N ASP A 178 18.39 -5.11 -9.31
CA ASP A 178 17.73 -5.78 -10.44
C ASP A 178 17.29 -7.21 -10.08
N GLU A 179 17.92 -7.83 -9.08
CA GLU A 179 17.54 -9.17 -8.62
C GLU A 179 16.10 -9.15 -8.06
N LEU A 180 15.79 -8.24 -7.13
CA LEU A 180 14.44 -8.14 -6.57
C LEU A 180 13.43 -7.72 -7.65
N LEU A 181 13.78 -6.72 -8.48
CA LEU A 181 12.89 -6.22 -9.52
C LEU A 181 12.52 -7.30 -10.55
N SER A 182 13.45 -8.18 -10.91
CA SER A 182 13.20 -9.30 -11.85
C SER A 182 12.23 -10.36 -11.31
N LEU A 183 11.95 -10.35 -10.01
CA LEU A 183 11.01 -11.25 -9.35
C LEU A 183 9.59 -10.65 -9.26
N VAL A 184 9.43 -9.37 -9.61
CA VAL A 184 8.18 -8.62 -9.43
C VAL A 184 7.28 -8.75 -10.65
N THR A 185 6.03 -9.17 -10.43
CA THR A 185 5.00 -9.19 -11.46
C THR A 185 4.35 -7.81 -11.63
N TYR A 186 3.95 -7.19 -10.53
CA TYR A 186 3.32 -5.87 -10.51
C TYR A 186 4.13 -4.91 -9.65
N LEU A 187 4.71 -3.87 -10.23
CA LEU A 187 5.35 -2.78 -9.50
C LEU A 187 4.42 -1.58 -9.46
N THR A 188 4.14 -1.07 -8.24
CA THR A 188 3.15 -0.01 -8.02
C THR A 188 3.79 1.23 -7.36
N PRO A 189 4.72 1.94 -8.02
CA PRO A 189 5.34 3.14 -7.49
C PRO A 189 4.40 4.36 -7.62
N ASN A 190 4.63 5.37 -6.78
CA ASN A 190 4.21 6.73 -7.08
C ASN A 190 5.27 7.45 -7.95
N GLU A 191 5.05 8.74 -8.28
CA GLU A 191 5.96 9.52 -9.13
C GLU A 191 7.38 9.61 -8.54
N GLN A 192 7.49 9.81 -7.24
CA GLN A 192 8.77 9.94 -6.55
C GLN A 192 9.49 8.58 -6.49
N GLU A 193 8.79 7.53 -6.14
CA GLU A 193 9.31 6.16 -6.07
C GLU A 193 9.81 5.71 -7.46
N ALA A 194 9.02 5.96 -8.50
CA ALA A 194 9.41 5.66 -9.88
C ALA A 194 10.67 6.42 -10.32
N SER A 195 10.77 7.69 -9.92
CA SER A 195 11.96 8.52 -10.23
C SER A 195 13.21 8.03 -9.48
N VAL A 196 13.09 7.62 -8.22
CA VAL A 196 14.23 7.05 -7.45
C VAL A 196 14.69 5.74 -8.06
N GLU A 197 13.76 4.84 -8.41
CA GLU A 197 14.06 3.51 -8.98
C GLU A 197 14.75 3.56 -10.33
N THR A 198 14.47 4.58 -11.12
CA THR A 198 14.98 4.68 -12.49
C THR A 198 16.05 5.74 -12.69
N GLY A 199 16.20 6.65 -11.73
CA GLY A 199 17.03 7.85 -11.89
C GLY A 199 16.48 8.85 -12.92
N LEU A 200 15.24 8.62 -13.41
CA LEU A 200 14.61 9.45 -14.44
C LEU A 200 13.56 10.37 -13.80
N PRO A 201 13.52 11.66 -14.16
CA PRO A 201 12.50 12.55 -13.67
C PRO A 201 11.15 12.22 -14.32
N LEU A 202 10.07 12.34 -13.54
CA LEU A 202 8.71 12.38 -14.06
C LEU A 202 8.24 13.83 -14.01
N GLY A 203 8.20 14.47 -15.18
CA GLY A 203 7.76 15.85 -15.33
C GLY A 203 6.24 15.97 -15.24
N THR A 204 5.77 17.11 -14.71
CA THR A 204 4.37 17.54 -14.81
C THR A 204 4.32 18.75 -15.73
N GLU A 205 3.60 18.65 -16.83
CA GLU A 205 3.21 19.81 -17.65
C GLU A 205 2.00 20.51 -17.04
N GLU A 206 1.76 21.79 -17.38
CA GLU A 206 0.56 22.53 -16.96
C GLU A 206 -0.77 21.80 -17.28
N ASN A 207 -0.75 20.88 -18.23
CA ASN A 207 -1.91 20.09 -18.70
C ASN A 207 -1.86 18.60 -18.35
N GLY A 208 -0.95 18.15 -17.48
CA GLY A 208 -0.88 16.75 -17.06
C GLY A 208 0.52 16.14 -17.16
N LEU A 209 0.58 14.82 -17.07
CA LEU A 209 1.82 14.03 -17.06
C LEU A 209 2.43 13.95 -18.46
N VAL A 210 3.75 14.00 -18.51
CA VAL A 210 4.49 13.83 -19.75
C VAL A 210 4.51 12.34 -20.11
N GLU A 211 3.69 11.93 -21.08
CA GLU A 211 3.62 10.52 -21.55
C GLU A 211 5.01 9.96 -21.92
N ALA A 212 5.88 10.81 -22.51
CA ALA A 212 7.22 10.40 -22.88
C ALA A 212 8.06 9.98 -21.67
N ASP A 213 7.88 10.62 -20.51
CA ASP A 213 8.61 10.26 -19.30
C ASP A 213 8.06 8.98 -18.68
N LEU A 214 6.73 8.79 -18.68
CA LEU A 214 6.11 7.52 -18.28
C LEU A 214 6.65 6.34 -19.10
N ARG A 215 6.81 6.50 -20.43
CA ARG A 215 7.37 5.46 -21.30
C ARG A 215 8.85 5.17 -20.99
N LYS A 216 9.67 6.19 -20.72
CA LYS A 216 11.07 6.01 -20.36
C LYS A 216 11.22 5.26 -19.02
N ILE A 217 10.43 5.68 -18.02
CA ILE A 217 10.42 5.05 -16.70
C ILE A 217 10.00 3.59 -16.82
N ALA A 218 8.90 3.31 -17.50
CA ALA A 218 8.43 1.94 -17.68
C ALA A 218 9.44 1.08 -18.46
N ALA A 219 10.04 1.61 -19.51
CA ALA A 219 11.08 0.90 -20.29
C ALA A 219 12.30 0.56 -19.43
N ALA A 220 12.73 1.47 -18.55
CA ALA A 220 13.82 1.22 -17.61
C ALA A 220 13.47 0.11 -16.60
N LEU A 221 12.23 0.08 -16.08
CA LEU A 221 11.77 -0.94 -15.15
C LEU A 221 11.58 -2.31 -15.84
N TRP A 222 11.10 -2.35 -17.08
CA TRP A 222 11.04 -3.60 -17.86
C TRP A 222 12.42 -4.16 -18.17
N ALA A 223 13.41 -3.29 -18.45
CA ALA A 223 14.80 -3.72 -18.65
C ALA A 223 15.38 -4.38 -17.38
N LYS A 224 14.87 -4.03 -16.21
CA LYS A 224 15.20 -4.66 -14.91
C LYS A 224 14.36 -5.93 -14.63
N GLY A 225 13.43 -6.29 -15.50
CA GLY A 225 12.65 -7.54 -15.43
C GLY A 225 11.25 -7.44 -14.82
N VAL A 226 10.77 -6.23 -14.45
CA VAL A 226 9.39 -6.01 -14.00
C VAL A 226 8.41 -6.34 -15.12
N GLU A 227 7.33 -7.07 -14.85
CA GLU A 227 6.37 -7.47 -15.88
C GLU A 227 5.32 -6.37 -16.14
N HIS A 228 4.74 -5.80 -15.08
CA HIS A 228 3.71 -4.76 -15.16
C HIS A 228 4.08 -3.55 -14.32
N VAL A 229 4.12 -2.38 -14.94
CA VAL A 229 4.40 -1.09 -14.28
C VAL A 229 3.12 -0.28 -14.17
N ILE A 230 2.71 0.02 -12.94
CA ILE A 230 1.50 0.77 -12.62
C ILE A 230 1.89 1.97 -11.77
N ILE A 231 1.89 3.16 -12.32
CA ILE A 231 2.34 4.39 -11.64
C ILE A 231 1.13 5.10 -11.06
N THR A 232 1.12 5.32 -9.75
CA THR A 232 0.09 6.16 -9.10
C THR A 232 0.49 7.63 -9.18
N LEU A 233 -0.48 8.51 -9.48
CA LEU A 233 -0.28 9.90 -9.89
C LEU A 233 -1.11 10.85 -9.03
N GLY A 234 -1.34 10.48 -7.80
CA GLY A 234 -2.14 11.27 -6.85
C GLY A 234 -3.47 11.73 -7.42
N GLY A 235 -3.71 13.02 -7.44
CA GLY A 235 -4.94 13.62 -7.97
C GLY A 235 -5.15 13.46 -9.48
N SER A 236 -4.15 13.01 -10.23
CA SER A 236 -4.25 12.67 -11.66
C SER A 236 -4.67 11.21 -11.91
N GLY A 237 -4.73 10.38 -10.86
CA GLY A 237 -5.17 8.99 -10.95
C GLY A 237 -4.02 7.99 -11.01
N SER A 238 -4.00 7.11 -12.02
CA SER A 238 -2.93 6.14 -12.23
C SER A 238 -2.71 5.88 -13.72
N ALA A 239 -1.53 5.40 -14.08
CA ALA A 239 -1.17 5.01 -15.43
C ALA A 239 -0.60 3.59 -15.45
N VAL A 240 -1.10 2.78 -16.38
CA VAL A 240 -0.46 1.54 -16.80
C VAL A 240 0.28 1.79 -18.09
N VAL A 241 1.53 1.45 -18.10
CA VAL A 241 2.36 1.56 -19.29
C VAL A 241 2.60 0.15 -19.84
N SER A 242 2.29 -0.05 -21.11
CA SER A 242 2.63 -1.24 -21.89
C SER A 242 3.55 -0.86 -23.04
N ALA A 243 4.10 -1.84 -23.75
CA ALA A 243 4.95 -1.58 -24.91
C ALA A 243 4.25 -0.70 -25.97
N ASP A 244 2.95 -0.93 -26.17
CA ASP A 244 2.16 -0.32 -27.26
C ASP A 244 1.32 0.87 -26.82
N ALA A 245 0.97 0.97 -25.52
CA ALA A 245 0.01 1.94 -25.03
C ALA A 245 0.31 2.44 -23.62
N ILE A 246 -0.13 3.65 -23.32
CA ILE A 246 -0.34 4.16 -21.95
C ILE A 246 -1.84 4.20 -21.73
N GLN A 247 -2.29 3.52 -20.70
CA GLN A 247 -3.67 3.58 -20.27
C GLN A 247 -3.75 4.36 -18.96
N SER A 248 -4.28 5.57 -19.03
CA SER A 248 -4.53 6.41 -17.87
C SER A 248 -5.93 6.14 -17.31
N ILE A 249 -5.99 5.92 -16.01
CA ILE A 249 -7.24 5.80 -15.24
C ILE A 249 -7.36 7.06 -14.40
N PRO A 250 -8.36 7.90 -14.65
CA PRO A 250 -8.51 9.16 -13.95
C PRO A 250 -8.80 8.94 -12.46
N CYS A 251 -8.37 9.89 -11.63
CA CYS A 251 -8.75 9.91 -10.22
C CYS A 251 -10.25 10.06 -10.05
N VAL A 252 -10.82 9.26 -9.19
CA VAL A 252 -12.24 9.37 -8.80
C VAL A 252 -12.37 10.50 -7.78
N ARG A 253 -12.96 11.63 -8.21
CA ARG A 253 -13.10 12.82 -7.36
C ARG A 253 -14.19 12.64 -6.32
N MET A 254 -13.90 13.04 -5.09
CA MET A 254 -14.86 13.16 -3.99
C MET A 254 -15.15 14.64 -3.73
N ASN A 255 -16.33 14.93 -3.17
CA ASN A 255 -16.72 16.30 -2.81
C ASN A 255 -15.84 16.91 -1.72
N HIS A 256 -15.20 16.08 -0.93
CA HIS A 256 -14.31 16.47 0.16
C HIS A 256 -13.13 15.50 0.24
N VAL A 257 -11.92 16.03 0.34
CA VAL A 257 -10.69 15.31 0.66
C VAL A 257 -10.32 15.68 2.09
N ALA A 258 -10.39 14.71 2.99
CA ALA A 258 -10.09 14.91 4.41
C ALA A 258 -8.61 14.65 4.72
N ASP A 259 -8.08 13.51 4.24
CA ASP A 259 -6.73 13.05 4.54
C ASP A 259 -6.25 12.08 3.45
N PRO A 260 -5.14 12.33 2.75
CA PRO A 260 -4.59 11.44 1.73
C PRO A 260 -3.84 10.24 2.33
N THR A 261 -3.70 10.14 3.65
CA THR A 261 -3.00 9.04 4.32
C THR A 261 -3.60 7.69 3.94
N ALA A 262 -2.74 6.71 3.64
CA ALA A 262 -3.10 5.36 3.21
C ALA A 262 -3.90 5.26 1.88
N ALA A 263 -4.06 6.33 1.11
CA ALA A 263 -4.71 6.27 -0.21
C ALA A 263 -3.98 5.32 -1.17
N GLY A 264 -2.64 5.39 -1.19
CA GLY A 264 -1.80 4.47 -1.95
C GLY A 264 -1.94 3.02 -1.50
N ASP A 265 -1.93 2.76 -0.19
CA ASP A 265 -2.11 1.42 0.37
C ASP A 265 -3.50 0.85 0.04
N SER A 266 -4.53 1.70 0.16
CA SER A 266 -5.90 1.37 -0.22
C SER A 266 -6.01 1.00 -1.69
N PHE A 267 -5.39 1.80 -2.57
CA PHE A 267 -5.33 1.54 -4.01
C PHE A 267 -4.64 0.21 -4.31
N VAL A 268 -3.45 -0.01 -3.76
CA VAL A 268 -2.64 -1.23 -3.99
C VAL A 268 -3.38 -2.48 -3.47
N GLY A 269 -3.97 -2.42 -2.28
CA GLY A 269 -4.78 -3.50 -1.72
C GLY A 269 -6.01 -3.82 -2.58
N ALA A 270 -6.73 -2.81 -3.05
CA ALA A 270 -7.89 -3.00 -3.93
C ALA A 270 -7.49 -3.52 -5.32
N LEU A 271 -6.37 -3.07 -5.86
CA LEU A 271 -5.81 -3.56 -7.12
C LEU A 271 -5.49 -5.06 -7.02
N ALA A 272 -4.82 -5.48 -5.95
CA ALA A 272 -4.51 -6.89 -5.70
C ALA A 272 -5.78 -7.76 -5.64
N VAL A 273 -6.81 -7.31 -4.91
CA VAL A 273 -8.10 -8.01 -4.83
C VAL A 273 -8.78 -8.05 -6.21
N GLY A 274 -8.84 -6.94 -6.93
CA GLY A 274 -9.46 -6.88 -8.25
C GLY A 274 -8.81 -7.85 -9.24
N LEU A 275 -7.47 -7.86 -9.33
CA LEU A 275 -6.74 -8.78 -10.21
C LEU A 275 -6.96 -10.25 -9.83
N THR A 276 -6.98 -10.57 -8.54
CA THR A 276 -7.15 -11.96 -8.07
C THR A 276 -8.59 -12.47 -8.13
N THR A 277 -9.57 -11.56 -8.28
CA THR A 277 -10.97 -11.94 -8.57
C THR A 277 -11.26 -12.10 -10.05
N GLY A 278 -10.26 -11.83 -10.92
CA GLY A 278 -10.37 -12.00 -12.38
C GLY A 278 -10.88 -10.77 -13.12
N LEU A 279 -10.89 -9.60 -12.48
CA LEU A 279 -11.03 -8.35 -13.22
C LEU A 279 -9.84 -8.17 -14.17
N SER A 280 -10.10 -7.66 -15.37
CA SER A 280 -9.01 -7.18 -16.22
C SER A 280 -8.23 -6.07 -15.55
N GLN A 281 -6.99 -5.84 -15.96
CA GLN A 281 -6.16 -4.81 -15.35
C GLN A 281 -6.81 -3.41 -15.34
N PRO A 282 -7.47 -2.93 -16.42
CA PRO A 282 -8.20 -1.66 -16.38
C PRO A 282 -9.36 -1.63 -15.39
N GLU A 283 -10.11 -2.74 -15.30
CA GLU A 283 -11.23 -2.86 -14.36
C GLU A 283 -10.74 -2.87 -12.90
N ALA A 284 -9.66 -3.60 -12.62
CA ALA A 284 -9.04 -3.65 -11.29
C ALA A 284 -8.49 -2.27 -10.87
N LEU A 285 -7.92 -1.50 -11.80
CA LEU A 285 -7.48 -0.13 -11.55
C LEU A 285 -8.64 0.82 -11.27
N ALA A 286 -9.74 0.69 -12.02
CA ALA A 286 -10.93 1.47 -11.76
C ALA A 286 -11.55 1.14 -10.40
N PHE A 287 -11.62 -0.14 -10.03
CA PHE A 287 -12.03 -0.59 -8.70
C PHE A 287 -11.13 0.00 -7.60
N ALA A 288 -9.80 -0.06 -7.79
CA ALA A 288 -8.82 0.52 -6.88
C ALA A 288 -8.97 2.03 -6.72
N SER A 289 -9.23 2.76 -7.83
CA SER A 289 -9.43 4.20 -7.81
C SER A 289 -10.70 4.61 -7.02
N HIS A 290 -11.81 3.86 -7.16
CA HIS A 290 -13.02 4.10 -6.38
C HIS A 290 -12.80 3.80 -4.88
N THR A 291 -12.04 2.74 -4.58
CA THR A 291 -11.68 2.38 -3.20
C THR A 291 -10.83 3.47 -2.55
N ALA A 292 -9.77 3.93 -3.22
CA ALA A 292 -8.90 4.99 -2.72
C ALA A 292 -9.64 6.34 -2.58
N ALA A 293 -10.63 6.62 -3.44
CA ALA A 293 -11.45 7.83 -3.33
C ALA A 293 -12.23 7.90 -2.01
N ILE A 294 -12.77 6.77 -1.55
CA ILE A 294 -13.43 6.72 -0.24
C ILE A 294 -12.39 6.94 0.87
N THR A 295 -11.22 6.33 0.76
CA THR A 295 -10.14 6.48 1.74
C THR A 295 -9.78 7.94 1.95
N VAL A 296 -9.51 8.72 0.90
CA VAL A 296 -9.12 10.13 1.02
C VAL A 296 -10.23 11.03 1.58
N SER A 297 -11.47 10.59 1.60
CA SER A 297 -12.59 11.33 2.17
C SER A 297 -12.71 11.21 3.70
N ARG A 298 -11.81 10.44 4.33
CA ARG A 298 -11.83 10.10 5.76
C ARG A 298 -10.48 10.38 6.40
N MET A 299 -10.47 10.59 7.73
CA MET A 299 -9.25 10.82 8.49
C MET A 299 -8.53 9.52 8.89
N GLY A 300 -7.21 9.54 8.89
CA GLY A 300 -6.34 8.49 9.38
C GLY A 300 -6.05 7.38 8.37
N ALA A 301 -5.15 6.46 8.72
CA ALA A 301 -4.73 5.34 7.88
C ALA A 301 -5.76 4.19 7.92
N MET A 302 -5.58 3.21 8.81
CA MET A 302 -6.51 2.06 8.91
C MET A 302 -7.99 2.43 9.08
N PRO A 303 -8.37 3.47 9.84
CA PRO A 303 -9.79 3.82 9.99
C PRO A 303 -10.45 4.28 8.70
N SER A 304 -9.70 4.88 7.77
CA SER A 304 -10.23 5.43 6.51
C SER A 304 -10.54 4.37 5.44
N LEU A 305 -9.92 3.20 5.53
CA LEU A 305 -10.03 2.13 4.54
C LEU A 305 -11.48 1.62 4.42
N PRO A 306 -12.09 1.61 3.22
CA PRO A 306 -13.48 1.20 3.05
C PRO A 306 -13.66 -0.33 3.02
N THR A 307 -14.89 -0.74 3.31
CA THR A 307 -15.38 -2.10 3.09
C THR A 307 -15.85 -2.29 1.64
N LEU A 308 -15.98 -3.55 1.20
CA LEU A 308 -16.56 -3.88 -0.11
C LEU A 308 -17.97 -3.26 -0.27
N ALA A 309 -18.81 -3.33 0.76
CA ALA A 309 -20.15 -2.79 0.71
C ALA A 309 -20.18 -1.29 0.42
N GLU A 310 -19.25 -0.52 1.01
CA GLU A 310 -19.11 0.92 0.77
C GLU A 310 -18.62 1.22 -0.65
N VAL A 311 -17.67 0.43 -1.16
CA VAL A 311 -17.20 0.57 -2.55
C VAL A 311 -18.31 0.26 -3.54
N LEU A 312 -19.05 -0.84 -3.32
CA LEU A 312 -20.20 -1.19 -4.16
C LEU A 312 -21.31 -0.13 -4.11
N ALA A 313 -21.53 0.49 -2.94
CA ALA A 313 -22.48 1.59 -2.82
C ALA A 313 -22.08 2.80 -3.66
N LEU A 314 -20.79 3.21 -3.61
CA LEU A 314 -20.25 4.30 -4.42
C LEU A 314 -20.36 4.01 -5.93
N LEU A 315 -20.02 2.79 -6.36
CA LEU A 315 -20.13 2.38 -7.76
C LEU A 315 -21.57 2.45 -8.26
N LYS A 316 -22.53 2.01 -7.45
CA LYS A 316 -23.97 2.10 -7.77
C LYS A 316 -24.48 3.53 -7.77
N GLU A 317 -24.10 4.36 -6.79
CA GLU A 317 -24.46 5.78 -6.72
C GLU A 317 -24.02 6.54 -7.97
N ARG A 318 -22.85 6.18 -8.52
CA ARG A 318 -22.27 6.80 -9.71
C ARG A 318 -22.72 6.17 -11.03
N ASP A 319 -23.61 5.18 -10.99
CA ASP A 319 -24.04 4.40 -12.15
C ASP A 319 -22.84 3.91 -13.00
N TYR A 320 -21.81 3.40 -12.29
CA TYR A 320 -20.55 3.02 -12.92
C TYR A 320 -20.71 1.77 -13.79
N GLN A 321 -20.38 1.86 -15.07
CA GLN A 321 -20.56 0.81 -16.08
C GLN A 321 -19.24 0.19 -16.58
N GLY A 322 -18.09 0.54 -15.98
CA GLY A 322 -16.78 0.12 -16.49
C GLY A 322 -16.48 -1.37 -16.33
N PHE A 323 -17.20 -2.06 -15.43
CA PHE A 323 -17.18 -3.52 -15.28
C PHE A 323 -18.48 -4.02 -14.62
N PRO A 324 -18.86 -5.30 -14.85
CA PRO A 324 -20.05 -5.86 -14.21
C PRO A 324 -19.80 -6.07 -12.71
N LEU A 325 -20.67 -5.53 -11.83
CA LEU A 325 -20.53 -5.68 -10.38
C LEU A 325 -20.56 -7.14 -9.92
N SER A 326 -21.19 -8.04 -10.71
CA SER A 326 -21.17 -9.48 -10.46
C SER A 326 -19.78 -10.12 -10.51
N ALA A 327 -18.79 -9.47 -11.11
CA ALA A 327 -17.41 -9.91 -11.05
C ALA A 327 -16.83 -9.88 -9.63
N LEU A 328 -17.46 -9.12 -8.72
CA LEU A 328 -17.09 -9.01 -7.31
C LEU A 328 -17.93 -9.90 -6.37
N ASP A 329 -18.85 -10.72 -6.92
CA ASP A 329 -19.75 -11.58 -6.10
C ASP A 329 -18.97 -12.60 -5.26
N ALA A 330 -17.81 -13.05 -5.74
CA ALA A 330 -16.94 -13.97 -4.99
C ALA A 330 -16.42 -13.36 -3.67
N LEU A 331 -16.41 -12.05 -3.55
CA LEU A 331 -15.92 -11.31 -2.37
C LEU A 331 -16.99 -11.17 -1.27
N GLN A 332 -18.26 -11.32 -1.62
CA GLN A 332 -19.40 -11.26 -0.70
C GLN A 332 -19.52 -12.61 0.05
#